data_7d8ec5d0fd68b05331dbc4a5ef78f382
#
_entry.id   7d8ec5d0fd68b05331dbc4a5ef78f382
#
_cell.length_a   1.000
_cell.length_b   1.000
_cell.length_c   1.000
_cell.angle_alpha   90.00
_cell.angle_beta   90.00
_cell.angle_gamma   90.00
#
_symmetry.space_group_name_H-M   'P 1'
#
loop_
_entity.id
_entity.type
_entity.pdbx_description
1 polymer ?
#
loop_
_entity_poly.entity_id
_entity_poly.type
_entity_poly.pdbx_seq_one_letter_code
_entity_poly.pdbx_strand_id
1 'polypeptide(L)'
;MHWPIAFVQLFFTLGWTVYVIFLPGLLKRAGIDAAWLPWILIVDQLLFAAADLATGLWLDRSERLLRMAGNVLTALVLAACVVFMLLPFLAETMPPWLFVPALFIWVICSSVLRVPPLVLLGKYATPRPPAGMRSPVAAYLFGIGVAGAIAPYLTVLLKNRDPLLPFVLASVALAVTTMVLRRELVKRAPAAPPATPSTAAGRLPIALPLLIAVGLFAFGAQIHAAVNSARLFARVAPGVPLEWLMPLFWAGFSVAMFPASRWLARATQHGGHPHASATALWLAGLIGGIALVACATAPPLPLLIVLQIVAGGAWAVVFLAALAAAAELGRSGREGGWIGATLALFALATAGRIVLVLLLSPGNIIAGQLSWLTGVLWLLGAAVLTLLYSRRNEG
;
A
#
# COMPACT_ATOMS: atom_id res chain seq x y z
N MET A 1 19.60 0.46 -8.85
CA MET A 1 18.68 1.32 -8.08
C MET A 1 17.38 0.63 -7.65
N HIS A 2 16.85 -0.31 -8.42
CA HIS A 2 15.53 -0.90 -8.14
C HIS A 2 15.47 -1.78 -6.90
N TRP A 3 16.47 -2.64 -6.69
CA TRP A 3 16.46 -3.57 -5.57
C TRP A 3 16.57 -2.90 -4.18
N PRO A 4 17.44 -1.91 -3.95
CA PRO A 4 17.46 -1.22 -2.65
C PRO A 4 16.10 -0.62 -2.27
N ILE A 5 15.35 -0.08 -3.23
CA ILE A 5 14.01 0.46 -3.00
C ILE A 5 13.02 -0.65 -2.63
N ALA A 6 13.07 -1.78 -3.36
CA ALA A 6 12.24 -2.94 -3.06
C ALA A 6 12.52 -3.48 -1.64
N PHE A 7 13.80 -3.55 -1.25
CA PHE A 7 14.17 -4.01 0.08
C PHE A 7 13.78 -3.04 1.20
N VAL A 8 13.92 -1.72 1.00
CA VAL A 8 13.43 -0.73 1.98
C VAL A 8 11.93 -0.92 2.20
N GLN A 9 11.15 -1.05 1.12
CA GLN A 9 9.72 -1.23 1.25
C GLN A 9 9.33 -2.60 1.79
N LEU A 10 10.07 -3.65 1.43
CA LEU A 10 9.91 -4.98 2.00
C LEU A 10 10.07 -4.94 3.53
N PHE A 11 11.19 -4.42 4.01
CA PHE A 11 11.47 -4.42 5.46
C PHE A 11 10.59 -3.43 6.22
N PHE A 12 10.18 -2.32 5.61
CA PHE A 12 9.17 -1.45 6.20
C PHE A 12 7.83 -2.18 6.40
N THR A 13 7.34 -2.87 5.37
CA THR A 13 6.07 -3.61 5.45
C THR A 13 6.17 -4.82 6.38
N LEU A 14 7.31 -5.52 6.43
CA LEU A 14 7.55 -6.58 7.42
C LEU A 14 7.63 -6.03 8.85
N GLY A 15 8.24 -4.86 9.05
CA GLY A 15 8.22 -4.15 10.34
C GLY A 15 6.81 -3.85 10.79
N TRP A 16 5.94 -3.37 9.89
CA TRP A 16 4.52 -3.21 10.18
C TRP A 16 3.83 -4.53 10.53
N THR A 17 4.16 -5.62 9.85
CA THR A 17 3.65 -6.96 10.17
C THR A 17 4.07 -7.40 11.57
N VAL A 18 5.35 -7.22 11.93
CA VAL A 18 5.86 -7.50 13.28
C VAL A 18 5.11 -6.67 14.32
N TYR A 19 4.93 -5.36 14.07
CA TYR A 19 4.14 -4.48 14.95
C TYR A 19 2.75 -5.04 15.22
N VAL A 20 1.98 -5.36 14.16
CA VAL A 20 0.60 -5.84 14.28
C VAL A 20 0.52 -7.18 15.02
N ILE A 21 1.49 -8.10 14.79
CA ILE A 21 1.56 -9.39 15.46
C ILE A 21 1.74 -9.22 16.99
N PHE A 22 2.64 -8.34 17.39
CA PHE A 22 2.99 -8.19 18.81
C PHE A 22 2.19 -7.10 19.53
N LEU A 23 1.48 -6.22 18.83
CA LEU A 23 0.73 -5.12 19.44
C LEU A 23 -0.21 -5.58 20.57
N PRO A 24 -1.01 -6.67 20.45
CA PRO A 24 -1.85 -7.14 21.55
C PRO A 24 -1.05 -7.46 22.82
N GLY A 25 0.12 -8.10 22.64
CA GLY A 25 1.03 -8.42 23.74
C GLY A 25 1.67 -7.20 24.40
N LEU A 26 2.06 -6.20 23.58
CA LEU A 26 2.62 -4.94 24.06
C LEU A 26 1.60 -4.14 24.84
N LEU A 27 0.34 -4.05 24.37
CA LEU A 27 -0.74 -3.37 25.08
C LEU A 27 -1.00 -4.03 26.44
N LYS A 28 -1.02 -5.37 26.48
CA LYS A 28 -1.16 -6.10 27.74
C LYS A 28 -0.03 -5.80 28.73
N ARG A 29 1.23 -5.76 28.26
CA ARG A 29 2.39 -5.41 29.11
C ARG A 29 2.31 -3.96 29.61
N ALA A 30 1.81 -3.05 28.79
CA ALA A 30 1.60 -1.65 29.15
C ALA A 30 0.34 -1.43 30.04
N GLY A 31 -0.38 -2.49 30.43
CA GLY A 31 -1.60 -2.37 31.22
C GLY A 31 -2.81 -1.80 30.48
N ILE A 32 -2.82 -1.88 29.14
CA ILE A 32 -3.90 -1.38 28.29
C ILE A 32 -4.85 -2.52 27.92
N ASP A 33 -6.16 -2.29 28.08
CA ASP A 33 -7.19 -3.27 27.74
C ASP A 33 -7.16 -3.63 26.25
N ALA A 34 -7.34 -4.91 25.93
CA ALA A 34 -7.37 -5.41 24.55
C ALA A 34 -8.48 -4.79 23.69
N ALA A 35 -9.55 -4.28 24.30
CA ALA A 35 -10.62 -3.57 23.61
C ALA A 35 -10.12 -2.30 22.89
N TRP A 36 -8.98 -1.73 23.28
CA TRP A 36 -8.36 -0.58 22.62
C TRP A 36 -7.60 -0.94 21.34
N LEU A 37 -7.25 -2.22 21.13
CA LEU A 37 -6.47 -2.66 19.97
C LEU A 37 -7.02 -2.16 18.61
N PRO A 38 -8.29 -2.37 18.27
CA PRO A 38 -8.81 -1.91 16.99
C PRO A 38 -8.84 -0.38 16.89
N TRP A 39 -9.07 0.33 17.98
CA TRP A 39 -9.05 1.80 18.00
C TRP A 39 -7.66 2.36 17.75
N ILE A 40 -6.63 1.77 18.36
CA ILE A 40 -5.22 2.15 18.11
C ILE A 40 -4.89 1.92 16.62
N LEU A 41 -5.26 0.76 16.06
CA LEU A 41 -5.02 0.49 14.64
C LEU A 41 -5.79 1.43 13.70
N ILE A 42 -7.00 1.89 14.08
CA ILE A 42 -7.74 2.92 13.32
C ILE A 42 -6.99 4.24 13.36
N VAL A 43 -6.53 4.68 14.56
CA VAL A 43 -5.77 5.92 14.71
C VAL A 43 -4.46 5.84 13.91
N ASP A 44 -3.75 4.72 13.92
CA ASP A 44 -2.55 4.49 13.09
C ASP A 44 -2.84 4.76 11.60
N GLN A 45 -3.96 4.25 11.07
CA GLN A 45 -4.33 4.46 9.67
C GLN A 45 -4.73 5.93 9.39
N LEU A 46 -5.38 6.59 10.34
CA LEU A 46 -5.69 8.02 10.21
C LEU A 46 -4.42 8.88 10.25
N LEU A 47 -3.45 8.51 11.09
CA LEU A 47 -2.13 9.16 11.12
C LEU A 47 -1.37 8.92 9.81
N PHE A 48 -1.40 7.71 9.25
CA PHE A 48 -0.84 7.46 7.93
C PHE A 48 -1.53 8.32 6.86
N ALA A 49 -2.85 8.38 6.83
CA ALA A 49 -3.58 9.19 5.86
C ALA A 49 -3.23 10.68 5.96
N ALA A 50 -3.19 11.22 7.18
CA ALA A 50 -2.82 12.61 7.42
C ALA A 50 -1.36 12.89 7.03
N ALA A 51 -0.43 12.00 7.41
CA ALA A 51 0.98 12.14 7.08
C ALA A 51 1.26 12.00 5.58
N ASP A 52 0.59 11.08 4.88
CA ASP A 52 0.70 10.90 3.43
C ASP A 52 0.30 12.19 2.70
N LEU A 53 -0.86 12.76 3.05
CA LEU A 53 -1.33 14.01 2.44
C LEU A 53 -0.41 15.18 2.81
N ALA A 54 -0.04 15.33 4.08
CA ALA A 54 0.80 16.42 4.54
C ALA A 54 2.19 16.39 3.90
N THR A 55 2.85 15.22 3.84
CA THR A 55 4.17 15.07 3.22
C THR A 55 4.11 15.27 1.71
N GLY A 56 3.05 14.82 1.05
CA GLY A 56 2.83 15.08 -0.38
C GLY A 56 2.72 16.57 -0.69
N LEU A 57 1.84 17.27 0.02
CA LEU A 57 1.67 18.73 -0.12
C LEU A 57 2.93 19.52 0.25
N TRP A 58 3.68 19.05 1.25
CA TRP A 58 4.94 19.66 1.65
C TRP A 58 6.01 19.55 0.56
N LEU A 59 6.14 18.40 -0.09
CA LEU A 59 7.09 18.17 -1.17
C LEU A 59 6.78 18.99 -2.44
N ASP A 60 5.53 19.38 -2.65
CA ASP A 60 5.12 20.22 -3.78
C ASP A 60 5.48 21.71 -3.59
N ARG A 61 5.71 22.16 -2.34
CA ARG A 61 5.91 23.59 -2.03
C ARG A 61 7.27 24.13 -2.42
N SER A 62 8.32 23.31 -2.48
CA SER A 62 9.67 23.81 -2.68
C SER A 62 10.64 22.75 -3.21
N GLU A 63 11.38 23.09 -4.25
CA GLU A 63 12.50 22.29 -4.75
C GLU A 63 13.64 22.14 -3.73
N ARG A 64 13.83 23.15 -2.86
CA ARG A 64 14.81 23.08 -1.77
C ARG A 64 14.46 21.97 -0.79
N LEU A 65 13.18 21.85 -0.44
CA LEU A 65 12.67 20.78 0.42
C LEU A 65 12.86 19.40 -0.23
N LEU A 66 12.66 19.31 -1.52
CA LEU A 66 12.88 18.09 -2.29
C LEU A 66 14.36 17.66 -2.26
N ARG A 67 15.31 18.59 -2.40
CA ARG A 67 16.75 18.32 -2.29
C ARG A 67 17.16 17.89 -0.88
N MET A 68 16.55 18.46 0.16
CA MET A 68 16.79 18.10 1.55
C MET A 68 16.09 16.81 1.96
N ALA A 69 15.04 16.40 1.24
CA ALA A 69 14.19 15.29 1.58
C ALA A 69 14.99 13.99 1.85
N GLY A 70 16.01 13.68 1.03
CA GLY A 70 16.79 12.47 1.21
C GLY A 70 17.51 12.36 2.57
N ASN A 71 18.04 13.46 3.10
CA ASN A 71 18.68 13.47 4.42
C ASN A 71 17.66 13.45 5.55
N VAL A 72 16.60 14.28 5.45
CA VAL A 72 15.51 14.32 6.43
C VAL A 72 14.81 12.97 6.51
N LEU A 73 14.50 12.37 5.36
CA LEU A 73 13.92 11.03 5.29
C LEU A 73 14.79 9.99 5.98
N THR A 74 16.10 10.00 5.68
CA THR A 74 17.02 9.04 6.32
C THR A 74 17.04 9.22 7.84
N ALA A 75 17.11 10.46 8.33
CA ALA A 75 17.10 10.75 9.77
C ALA A 75 15.80 10.28 10.44
N LEU A 76 14.65 10.57 9.83
CA LEU A 76 13.34 10.16 10.35
C LEU A 76 13.17 8.63 10.35
N VAL A 77 13.64 7.94 9.30
CA VAL A 77 13.62 6.47 9.26
C VAL A 77 14.51 5.87 10.35
N LEU A 78 15.71 6.41 10.55
CA LEU A 78 16.59 5.94 11.62
C LEU A 78 15.97 6.20 13.00
N ALA A 79 15.36 7.36 13.21
CA ALA A 79 14.62 7.65 14.44
C ALA A 79 13.45 6.67 14.62
N ALA A 80 12.68 6.38 13.56
CA ALA A 80 11.61 5.39 13.60
C ALA A 80 12.15 4.00 13.96
N CYS A 81 13.31 3.58 13.42
CA CYS A 81 13.94 2.31 13.76
C CYS A 81 14.35 2.24 15.24
N VAL A 82 14.89 3.33 15.80
CA VAL A 82 15.24 3.41 17.22
C VAL A 82 13.99 3.30 18.09
N VAL A 83 12.95 4.09 17.80
CA VAL A 83 11.70 4.03 18.57
C VAL A 83 11.09 2.63 18.48
N PHE A 84 11.06 2.03 17.28
CA PHE A 84 10.52 0.69 17.07
C PHE A 84 11.24 -0.37 17.88
N MET A 85 12.57 -0.35 17.86
CA MET A 85 13.40 -1.28 18.63
C MET A 85 13.16 -1.14 20.14
N LEU A 86 12.82 0.05 20.63
CA LEU A 86 12.57 0.31 22.04
C LEU A 86 11.14 -0.04 22.49
N LEU A 87 10.15 -0.17 21.57
CA LEU A 87 8.74 -0.39 21.93
C LEU A 87 8.52 -1.56 22.90
N PRO A 88 9.17 -2.75 22.77
CA PRO A 88 8.99 -3.82 23.72
C PRO A 88 9.41 -3.45 25.16
N PHE A 89 10.51 -2.70 25.30
CA PHE A 89 11.00 -2.21 26.58
C PHE A 89 10.10 -1.11 27.14
N LEU A 90 9.67 -0.18 26.30
CA LEU A 90 8.78 0.93 26.68
C LEU A 90 7.42 0.39 27.19
N ALA A 91 6.92 -0.71 26.62
CA ALA A 91 5.69 -1.34 27.05
C ALA A 91 5.74 -1.89 28.49
N GLU A 92 6.94 -2.21 28.99
CA GLU A 92 7.14 -2.71 30.36
C GLU A 92 7.47 -1.61 31.37
N THR A 93 8.07 -0.50 30.91
CA THR A 93 8.63 0.52 31.79
C THR A 93 7.83 1.82 31.85
N MET A 94 7.03 2.09 30.80
CA MET A 94 6.25 3.33 30.70
C MET A 94 4.78 3.14 31.12
N PRO A 95 4.17 4.15 31.75
CA PRO A 95 2.75 4.15 31.97
C PRO A 95 1.98 4.24 30.64
N PRO A 96 0.71 3.75 30.57
CA PRO A 96 -0.09 3.73 29.34
C PRO A 96 -0.15 5.05 28.59
N TRP A 97 -0.28 6.15 29.31
CA TRP A 97 -0.41 7.50 28.73
C TRP A 97 0.86 8.03 28.08
N LEU A 98 2.05 7.44 28.31
CA LEU A 98 3.29 7.72 27.59
C LEU A 98 3.57 6.67 26.51
N PHE A 99 3.18 5.41 26.72
CA PHE A 99 3.41 4.33 25.75
C PHE A 99 2.61 4.54 24.46
N VAL A 100 1.33 4.91 24.54
CA VAL A 100 0.48 5.15 23.36
C VAL A 100 1.02 6.29 22.48
N PRO A 101 1.41 7.46 22.99
CA PRO A 101 2.12 8.46 22.19
C PRO A 101 3.41 7.95 21.54
N ALA A 102 4.19 7.09 22.21
CA ALA A 102 5.41 6.52 21.61
C ALA A 102 5.09 5.63 20.39
N LEU A 103 3.99 4.85 20.44
CA LEU A 103 3.49 4.11 19.28
C LEU A 103 3.18 5.08 18.12
N PHE A 104 2.43 6.14 18.38
CA PHE A 104 2.03 7.09 17.33
C PHE A 104 3.21 7.90 16.78
N ILE A 105 4.22 8.22 17.59
CA ILE A 105 5.46 8.83 17.12
C ILE A 105 6.16 7.90 16.12
N TRP A 106 6.25 6.60 16.44
CA TRP A 106 6.79 5.63 15.51
C TRP A 106 6.00 5.58 14.19
N VAL A 107 4.67 5.54 14.25
CA VAL A 107 3.78 5.54 13.07
C VAL A 107 4.03 6.79 12.20
N ILE A 108 4.07 7.98 12.82
CA ILE A 108 4.31 9.24 12.10
C ILE A 108 5.71 9.26 11.48
N CYS A 109 6.75 8.90 12.22
CA CYS A 109 8.12 8.86 11.69
C CYS A 109 8.27 7.83 10.54
N SER A 110 7.60 6.70 10.63
CA SER A 110 7.66 5.65 9.61
C SER A 110 6.86 6.00 8.35
N SER A 111 5.83 6.84 8.46
CA SER A 111 4.99 7.27 7.34
C SER A 111 5.78 7.96 6.21
N VAL A 112 6.93 8.58 6.53
CA VAL A 112 7.82 9.21 5.56
C VAL A 112 8.40 8.24 4.52
N LEU A 113 8.30 6.93 4.74
CA LEU A 113 8.70 5.92 3.75
C LEU A 113 7.62 5.67 2.68
N ARG A 114 6.46 6.27 2.77
CA ARG A 114 5.34 6.02 1.86
C ARG A 114 5.33 6.98 0.67
N VAL A 115 5.09 8.27 0.88
CA VAL A 115 4.96 9.29 -0.18
C VAL A 115 6.29 9.74 -0.77
N PRO A 116 7.29 10.18 0.04
CA PRO A 116 8.49 10.79 -0.50
C PRO A 116 9.29 9.90 -1.46
N PRO A 117 9.47 8.58 -1.22
CA PRO A 117 10.14 7.72 -2.18
C PRO A 117 9.45 7.72 -3.54
N LEU A 118 8.11 7.67 -3.57
CA LEU A 118 7.33 7.64 -4.80
C LEU A 118 7.43 8.96 -5.58
N VAL A 119 7.37 10.11 -4.90
CA VAL A 119 7.54 11.43 -5.51
C VAL A 119 8.95 11.59 -6.06
N LEU A 120 9.98 11.21 -5.29
CA LEU A 120 11.37 11.26 -5.74
C LEU A 120 11.60 10.34 -6.94
N LEU A 121 11.05 9.13 -6.92
CA LEU A 121 11.14 8.20 -8.03
C LEU A 121 10.45 8.73 -9.30
N GLY A 122 9.31 9.41 -9.17
CA GLY A 122 8.63 10.06 -10.28
C GLY A 122 9.45 11.20 -10.89
N LYS A 123 9.99 12.09 -10.06
CA LYS A 123 10.78 13.26 -10.51
C LYS A 123 12.17 12.93 -11.06
N TYR A 124 12.82 11.88 -10.56
CA TYR A 124 14.14 11.43 -11.01
C TYR A 124 14.11 10.26 -11.99
N ALA A 125 12.92 9.80 -12.38
CA ALA A 125 12.80 8.81 -13.44
C ALA A 125 13.28 9.44 -14.76
N THR A 126 14.23 8.78 -15.43
CA THR A 126 14.64 9.19 -16.78
C THR A 126 13.45 9.08 -17.72
N PRO A 127 13.21 10.08 -18.59
CA PRO A 127 12.07 10.08 -19.53
C PRO A 127 12.02 8.86 -20.47
N ARG A 128 13.16 8.20 -20.67
CA ARG A 128 13.32 6.97 -21.45
C ARG A 128 14.25 6.01 -20.73
N PRO A 129 13.75 5.19 -19.82
CA PRO A 129 14.61 4.13 -19.26
C PRO A 129 15.07 3.19 -20.38
N PRO A 130 16.36 2.75 -20.38
CA PRO A 130 16.84 1.76 -21.34
C PRO A 130 15.95 0.54 -21.39
N ALA A 131 15.81 -0.06 -22.59
CA ALA A 131 15.03 -1.29 -22.78
C ALA A 131 15.50 -2.36 -21.78
N GLY A 132 14.59 -2.87 -20.94
CA GLY A 132 14.87 -3.83 -19.87
C GLY A 132 15.01 -3.24 -18.48
N MET A 133 15.05 -1.93 -18.27
CA MET A 133 15.09 -1.33 -16.94
C MET A 133 13.72 -1.41 -16.27
N ARG A 134 13.68 -2.05 -15.10
CA ARG A 134 12.44 -2.19 -14.31
C ARG A 134 12.05 -0.85 -13.71
N SER A 135 10.74 -0.55 -13.68
CA SER A 135 10.24 0.67 -13.05
C SER A 135 10.60 0.69 -11.55
N PRO A 136 11.18 1.78 -11.02
CA PRO A 136 11.43 1.92 -9.58
C PRO A 136 10.16 1.85 -8.74
N VAL A 137 9.05 2.38 -9.24
CA VAL A 137 7.73 2.29 -8.57
C VAL A 137 7.26 0.84 -8.52
N ALA A 138 7.42 0.07 -9.61
CA ALA A 138 7.10 -1.36 -9.61
C ALA A 138 7.98 -2.14 -8.62
N ALA A 139 9.27 -1.79 -8.49
CA ALA A 139 10.16 -2.40 -7.50
C ALA A 139 9.72 -2.08 -6.05
N TYR A 140 9.32 -0.84 -5.79
CA TYR A 140 8.75 -0.42 -4.51
C TYR A 140 7.51 -1.26 -4.16
N LEU A 141 6.54 -1.33 -5.09
CA LEU A 141 5.30 -2.10 -4.90
C LEU A 141 5.54 -3.61 -4.80
N PHE A 142 6.53 -4.13 -5.54
CA PHE A 142 6.96 -5.52 -5.43
C PHE A 142 7.41 -5.87 -4.00
N GLY A 143 8.12 -4.95 -3.32
CA GLY A 143 8.49 -5.11 -1.91
C GLY A 143 7.26 -5.26 -0.99
N ILE A 144 6.18 -4.51 -1.24
CA ILE A 144 4.89 -4.67 -0.52
C ILE A 144 4.31 -6.07 -0.75
N GLY A 145 4.25 -6.51 -2.01
CA GLY A 145 3.68 -7.81 -2.37
C GLY A 145 4.41 -8.98 -1.73
N VAL A 146 5.75 -8.96 -1.79
CA VAL A 146 6.59 -10.00 -1.15
C VAL A 146 6.40 -10.00 0.36
N ALA A 147 6.35 -8.82 1.02
CA ALA A 147 6.08 -8.74 2.45
C ALA A 147 4.71 -9.32 2.80
N GLY A 148 3.67 -8.98 2.03
CA GLY A 148 2.32 -9.52 2.20
C GLY A 148 2.26 -11.05 2.04
N ALA A 149 3.05 -11.61 1.11
CA ALA A 149 3.16 -13.06 0.93
C ALA A 149 3.90 -13.74 2.11
N ILE A 150 4.86 -13.07 2.72
CA ILE A 150 5.63 -13.59 3.87
C ILE A 150 4.85 -13.44 5.19
N ALA A 151 3.98 -12.44 5.33
CA ALA A 151 3.29 -12.09 6.56
C ALA A 151 2.55 -13.25 7.25
N PRO A 152 1.81 -14.15 6.56
CA PRO A 152 1.15 -15.28 7.21
C PRO A 152 2.13 -16.26 7.87
N TYR A 153 3.27 -16.52 7.24
CA TYR A 153 4.32 -17.37 7.81
C TYR A 153 4.96 -16.73 9.05
N LEU A 154 5.22 -15.40 9.00
CA LEU A 154 5.72 -14.68 10.17
C LEU A 154 4.73 -14.74 11.33
N THR A 155 3.44 -14.63 11.05
CA THR A 155 2.41 -14.71 12.09
C THR A 155 2.49 -16.05 12.84
N VAL A 156 2.65 -17.16 12.13
CA VAL A 156 2.79 -18.49 12.75
C VAL A 156 4.14 -18.61 13.49
N LEU A 157 5.23 -18.19 12.85
CA LEU A 157 6.58 -18.32 13.41
C LEU A 157 6.78 -17.49 14.67
N LEU A 158 6.18 -16.30 14.75
CA LEU A 158 6.40 -15.33 15.82
C LEU A 158 5.35 -15.38 16.93
N LYS A 159 4.25 -16.10 16.75
CA LYS A 159 3.07 -16.10 17.64
C LYS A 159 3.39 -16.21 19.14
N ASN A 160 4.41 -17.00 19.52
CA ASN A 160 4.76 -17.27 20.92
C ASN A 160 6.23 -16.90 21.23
N ARG A 161 6.83 -15.99 20.43
CA ARG A 161 8.22 -15.56 20.62
C ARG A 161 8.28 -14.28 21.44
N ASP A 162 9.44 -14.04 22.03
CA ASP A 162 9.73 -12.76 22.65
C ASP A 162 9.77 -11.66 21.56
N PRO A 163 9.15 -10.49 21.77
CA PRO A 163 9.09 -9.43 20.76
C PRO A 163 10.45 -8.77 20.52
N LEU A 164 11.38 -8.77 21.45
CA LEU A 164 12.61 -7.99 21.36
C LEU A 164 13.40 -8.31 20.10
N LEU A 165 13.66 -9.59 19.83
CA LEU A 165 14.46 -10.01 18.67
C LEU A 165 13.80 -9.65 17.32
N PRO A 166 12.51 -9.90 17.06
CA PRO A 166 11.84 -9.46 15.84
C PRO A 166 11.86 -7.93 15.64
N PHE A 167 11.68 -7.14 16.70
CA PHE A 167 11.75 -5.68 16.61
C PHE A 167 13.15 -5.18 16.28
N VAL A 168 14.18 -5.76 16.91
CA VAL A 168 15.59 -5.44 16.60
C VAL A 168 15.93 -5.80 15.15
N LEU A 169 15.60 -7.02 14.72
CA LEU A 169 15.92 -7.49 13.36
C LEU A 169 15.22 -6.63 12.29
N ALA A 170 13.93 -6.32 12.47
CA ALA A 170 13.20 -5.46 11.54
C ALA A 170 13.80 -4.05 11.48
N SER A 171 14.16 -3.47 12.64
CA SER A 171 14.79 -2.14 12.72
C SER A 171 16.15 -2.11 12.04
N VAL A 172 17.02 -3.08 12.32
CA VAL A 172 18.37 -3.16 11.73
C VAL A 172 18.25 -3.37 10.21
N ALA A 173 17.41 -4.28 9.75
CA ALA A 173 17.23 -4.54 8.33
C ALA A 173 16.72 -3.30 7.57
N LEU A 174 15.74 -2.57 8.14
CA LEU A 174 15.23 -1.33 7.57
C LEU A 174 16.30 -0.23 7.57
N ALA A 175 17.05 -0.04 8.66
CA ALA A 175 18.11 0.95 8.76
C ALA A 175 19.22 0.70 7.74
N VAL A 176 19.71 -0.54 7.65
CA VAL A 176 20.77 -0.94 6.70
C VAL A 176 20.33 -0.70 5.27
N THR A 177 19.14 -1.17 4.89
CA THR A 177 18.63 -1.01 3.52
C THR A 177 18.37 0.45 3.17
N THR A 178 17.92 1.28 4.13
CA THR A 178 17.77 2.73 3.95
C THR A 178 19.13 3.40 3.72
N MET A 179 20.17 3.02 4.47
CA MET A 179 21.51 3.55 4.25
C MET A 179 22.09 3.14 2.90
N VAL A 180 21.87 1.90 2.46
CA VAL A 180 22.27 1.43 1.13
C VAL A 180 21.58 2.25 0.05
N LEU A 181 20.24 2.44 0.17
CA LEU A 181 19.49 3.26 -0.77
C LEU A 181 20.02 4.70 -0.82
N ARG A 182 20.26 5.33 0.33
CA ARG A 182 20.84 6.68 0.40
C ARG A 182 22.17 6.76 -0.34
N ARG A 183 23.11 5.82 -0.10
CA ARG A 183 24.40 5.77 -0.79
C ARG A 183 24.24 5.70 -2.31
N GLU A 184 23.32 4.88 -2.79
CA GLU A 184 23.03 4.76 -4.23
C GLU A 184 22.38 6.02 -4.82
N LEU A 185 21.53 6.71 -4.08
CA LEU A 185 20.94 7.98 -4.50
C LEU A 185 21.98 9.09 -4.59
N VAL A 186 22.87 9.22 -3.59
CA VAL A 186 23.95 10.22 -3.59
C VAL A 186 24.90 10.02 -4.75
N LYS A 187 25.29 8.76 -5.08
CA LYS A 187 26.17 8.44 -6.22
C LYS A 187 25.55 8.81 -7.58
N ARG A 188 24.24 8.86 -7.66
CA ARG A 188 23.50 9.05 -8.91
C ARG A 188 22.76 10.40 -8.98
N ALA A 189 23.05 11.33 -8.04
CA ALA A 189 22.43 12.63 -8.02
C ALA A 189 22.57 13.29 -9.40
N PRO A 190 21.47 13.57 -10.12
CA PRO A 190 21.57 14.11 -11.47
C PRO A 190 21.97 15.57 -11.42
N ALA A 191 22.83 15.95 -12.36
CA ALA A 191 23.08 17.36 -12.71
C ALA A 191 21.94 17.95 -13.56
N ALA A 192 20.83 17.25 -13.74
CA ALA A 192 19.76 17.68 -14.62
C ALA A 192 18.77 18.62 -13.91
N PRO A 193 18.43 19.76 -14.55
CA PRO A 193 17.36 20.61 -14.05
C PRO A 193 16.02 19.85 -14.05
N PRO A 194 15.12 20.15 -13.08
CA PRO A 194 13.79 19.56 -13.06
C PRO A 194 13.05 19.88 -14.36
N ALA A 195 12.26 18.90 -14.82
CA ALA A 195 11.43 19.08 -16.00
C ALA A 195 10.54 20.32 -15.82
N THR A 196 10.51 21.20 -16.82
CA THR A 196 9.62 22.36 -16.84
C THR A 196 8.19 21.93 -16.59
N PRO A 197 7.44 22.59 -15.70
CA PRO A 197 6.06 22.28 -15.43
C PRO A 197 5.26 22.30 -16.75
N SER A 198 4.59 21.20 -17.06
CA SER A 198 3.64 21.18 -18.18
C SER A 198 2.45 22.07 -17.82
N THR A 199 2.10 23.01 -18.68
CA THR A 199 0.95 23.92 -18.53
C THR A 199 -0.42 23.21 -18.61
N ALA A 200 -0.44 21.91 -18.89
CA ALA A 200 -1.64 21.10 -18.90
C ALA A 200 -2.12 20.84 -17.46
N ALA A 201 -2.85 21.79 -16.89
CA ALA A 201 -3.53 21.61 -15.61
C ALA A 201 -4.49 20.40 -15.70
N GLY A 202 -4.29 19.40 -14.86
CA GLY A 202 -5.19 18.27 -14.75
C GLY A 202 -6.60 18.78 -14.44
N ARG A 203 -7.60 18.36 -15.22
CA ARG A 203 -8.98 18.84 -15.07
C ARG A 203 -9.59 18.22 -13.81
N LEU A 204 -9.89 19.06 -12.81
CA LEU A 204 -10.55 18.68 -11.55
C LEU A 204 -11.76 17.73 -11.72
N PRO A 205 -12.62 17.89 -12.75
CA PRO A 205 -13.77 17.01 -12.94
C PRO A 205 -13.45 15.53 -13.12
N ILE A 206 -12.24 15.19 -13.55
CA ILE A 206 -11.80 13.79 -13.75
C ILE A 206 -11.24 13.18 -12.46
N ALA A 207 -10.73 14.01 -11.56
CA ALA A 207 -10.04 13.57 -10.35
C ALA A 207 -11.00 12.90 -9.35
N LEU A 208 -12.19 13.48 -9.13
CA LEU A 208 -13.12 12.95 -8.14
C LEU A 208 -13.64 11.54 -8.48
N PRO A 209 -14.16 11.25 -9.70
CA PRO A 209 -14.55 9.88 -10.04
C PRO A 209 -13.39 8.89 -10.03
N LEU A 210 -12.18 9.33 -10.40
CA LEU A 210 -10.98 8.50 -10.30
C LEU A 210 -10.69 8.10 -8.84
N LEU A 211 -10.71 9.06 -7.91
CA LEU A 211 -10.49 8.80 -6.49
C LEU A 211 -11.61 7.91 -5.92
N ILE A 212 -12.86 8.11 -6.32
CA ILE A 212 -13.97 7.24 -5.90
C ILE A 212 -13.72 5.80 -6.37
N ALA A 213 -13.38 5.60 -7.64
CA ALA A 213 -13.09 4.26 -8.16
C ALA A 213 -11.91 3.60 -7.44
N VAL A 214 -10.81 4.33 -7.26
CA VAL A 214 -9.63 3.85 -6.51
C VAL A 214 -9.99 3.51 -5.06
N GLY A 215 -10.82 4.32 -4.40
CA GLY A 215 -11.32 4.06 -3.05
C GLY A 215 -12.15 2.78 -2.96
N LEU A 216 -13.06 2.55 -3.91
CA LEU A 216 -13.86 1.33 -4.00
C LEU A 216 -12.98 0.10 -4.21
N PHE A 217 -12.00 0.17 -5.12
CA PHE A 217 -11.04 -0.91 -5.33
C PHE A 217 -10.20 -1.19 -4.07
N ALA A 218 -9.69 -0.14 -3.44
CA ALA A 218 -8.87 -0.28 -2.23
C ALA A 218 -9.68 -0.89 -1.08
N PHE A 219 -10.90 -0.41 -0.84
CA PHE A 219 -11.74 -0.93 0.22
C PHE A 219 -12.13 -2.40 -0.02
N GLY A 220 -12.52 -2.77 -1.25
CA GLY A 220 -12.79 -4.15 -1.63
C GLY A 220 -11.56 -5.05 -1.46
N ALA A 221 -10.36 -4.61 -1.91
CA ALA A 221 -9.13 -5.36 -1.73
C ALA A 221 -8.77 -5.57 -0.25
N GLN A 222 -8.95 -4.54 0.59
CA GLN A 222 -8.70 -4.64 2.03
C GLN A 222 -9.62 -5.64 2.72
N ILE A 223 -10.92 -5.63 2.40
CA ILE A 223 -11.88 -6.61 2.94
C ILE A 223 -11.53 -8.01 2.45
N HIS A 224 -11.22 -8.17 1.15
CA HIS A 224 -10.91 -9.48 0.60
C HIS A 224 -9.64 -10.07 1.22
N ALA A 225 -8.52 -9.37 1.14
CA ALA A 225 -7.24 -9.89 1.58
C ALA A 225 -7.18 -10.16 3.11
N ALA A 226 -7.81 -9.30 3.92
CA ALA A 226 -7.69 -9.38 5.39
C ALA A 226 -8.83 -10.13 6.08
N VAL A 227 -10.01 -10.26 5.45
CA VAL A 227 -11.21 -10.84 6.09
C VAL A 227 -11.71 -12.06 5.31
N ASN A 228 -11.94 -11.91 4.00
CA ASN A 228 -12.63 -12.94 3.23
C ASN A 228 -11.74 -14.13 2.87
N SER A 229 -10.47 -13.89 2.48
CA SER A 229 -9.56 -14.93 2.01
C SER A 229 -9.40 -16.05 3.03
N ALA A 230 -9.15 -15.74 4.31
CA ALA A 230 -9.01 -16.74 5.36
C ALA A 230 -10.28 -17.55 5.55
N ARG A 231 -11.46 -16.88 5.55
CA ARG A 231 -12.77 -17.56 5.69
C ARG A 231 -13.08 -18.49 4.53
N LEU A 232 -12.78 -18.06 3.29
CA LEU A 232 -12.98 -18.84 2.08
C LEU A 232 -12.10 -20.08 2.09
N PHE A 233 -10.82 -19.94 2.39
CA PHE A 233 -9.90 -21.07 2.46
C PHE A 233 -10.26 -22.04 3.58
N ALA A 234 -10.59 -21.56 4.78
CA ALA A 234 -11.05 -22.41 5.88
C ALA A 234 -12.31 -23.21 5.53
N ARG A 235 -13.21 -22.64 4.69
CA ARG A 235 -14.42 -23.31 4.22
C ARG A 235 -14.15 -24.35 3.12
N VAL A 236 -13.29 -24.02 2.15
CA VAL A 236 -13.05 -24.84 0.93
C VAL A 236 -11.97 -25.90 1.17
N ALA A 237 -11.01 -25.63 2.04
CA ALA A 237 -9.88 -26.51 2.32
C ALA A 237 -9.54 -26.55 3.83
N PRO A 238 -10.46 -27.05 4.68
CA PRO A 238 -10.31 -26.97 6.15
C PRO A 238 -9.09 -27.73 6.69
N GLY A 239 -8.53 -28.65 5.92
CA GLY A 239 -7.33 -29.43 6.30
C GLY A 239 -6.00 -28.79 5.87
N VAL A 240 -6.02 -27.69 5.13
CA VAL A 240 -4.80 -27.04 4.62
C VAL A 240 -4.47 -25.83 5.53
N PRO A 241 -3.24 -25.74 6.06
CA PRO A 241 -2.82 -24.59 6.86
C PRO A 241 -2.95 -23.27 6.09
N LEU A 242 -3.55 -22.25 6.72
CA LEU A 242 -3.83 -20.97 6.07
C LEU A 242 -2.57 -20.23 5.63
N GLU A 243 -1.46 -20.42 6.32
CA GLU A 243 -0.16 -19.83 5.94
C GLU A 243 0.33 -20.24 4.55
N TRP A 244 -0.15 -21.36 4.01
CA TRP A 244 0.15 -21.79 2.63
C TRP A 244 -0.77 -21.16 1.58
N LEU A 245 -1.98 -20.81 1.96
CA LEU A 245 -3.02 -20.34 1.04
C LEU A 245 -3.14 -18.80 1.02
N MET A 246 -2.99 -18.15 2.16
CA MET A 246 -3.07 -16.69 2.27
C MET A 246 -2.04 -15.92 1.42
N PRO A 247 -0.80 -16.43 1.19
CA PRO A 247 0.16 -15.78 0.30
C PRO A 247 -0.28 -15.65 -1.16
N LEU A 248 -1.21 -16.46 -1.64
CA LEU A 248 -1.57 -16.56 -3.07
C LEU A 248 -2.03 -15.22 -3.67
N PHE A 249 -2.82 -14.44 -2.94
CA PHE A 249 -3.22 -13.11 -3.36
C PHE A 249 -2.00 -12.19 -3.56
N TRP A 250 -1.09 -12.16 -2.59
CA TRP A 250 0.11 -11.33 -2.64
C TRP A 250 1.16 -11.86 -3.61
N ALA A 251 1.20 -13.16 -3.85
CA ALA A 251 2.01 -13.77 -4.91
C ALA A 251 1.53 -13.29 -6.29
N GLY A 252 0.21 -13.33 -6.54
CA GLY A 252 -0.40 -12.76 -7.75
C GLY A 252 -0.07 -11.28 -7.93
N PHE A 253 -0.16 -10.48 -6.86
CA PHE A 253 0.25 -9.10 -6.84
C PHE A 253 1.72 -8.93 -7.26
N SER A 254 2.63 -9.69 -6.67
CA SER A 254 4.07 -9.60 -6.95
C SER A 254 4.42 -10.01 -8.38
N VAL A 255 3.83 -11.09 -8.87
CA VAL A 255 4.08 -11.61 -10.24
C VAL A 255 3.59 -10.62 -11.30
N ALA A 256 2.41 -10.01 -11.10
CA ALA A 256 1.83 -9.08 -12.06
C ALA A 256 2.55 -7.72 -12.11
N MET A 257 3.30 -7.33 -11.08
CA MET A 257 3.84 -5.99 -10.94
C MET A 257 4.73 -5.54 -12.10
N PHE A 258 5.69 -6.36 -12.50
CA PHE A 258 6.63 -5.99 -13.57
C PHE A 258 6.01 -6.07 -14.98
N PRO A 259 5.23 -7.10 -15.34
CA PRO A 259 4.47 -7.08 -16.60
C PRO A 259 3.54 -5.87 -16.72
N ALA A 260 2.78 -5.56 -15.68
CA ALA A 260 1.88 -4.40 -15.63
C ALA A 260 2.64 -3.08 -15.85
N SER A 261 3.78 -2.89 -15.16
CA SER A 261 4.57 -1.68 -15.32
C SER A 261 5.16 -1.51 -16.72
N ARG A 262 5.57 -2.61 -17.37
CA ARG A 262 6.05 -2.58 -18.76
C ARG A 262 4.93 -2.26 -19.73
N TRP A 263 3.76 -2.85 -19.53
CA TRP A 263 2.60 -2.57 -20.36
C TRP A 263 2.20 -1.10 -20.25
N LEU A 264 2.07 -0.57 -19.03
CA LEU A 264 1.70 0.83 -18.79
C LEU A 264 2.72 1.80 -19.41
N ALA A 265 4.02 1.53 -19.25
CA ALA A 265 5.08 2.35 -19.84
C ALA A 265 5.01 2.37 -21.38
N ARG A 266 4.74 1.24 -22.03
CA ARG A 266 4.57 1.18 -23.50
C ARG A 266 3.34 1.96 -23.95
N ALA A 267 2.21 1.80 -23.25
CA ALA A 267 0.96 2.49 -23.57
C ALA A 267 1.10 4.02 -23.50
N THR A 268 1.94 4.51 -22.58
CA THR A 268 2.19 5.96 -22.43
C THR A 268 3.24 6.52 -23.42
N GLN A 269 4.23 5.70 -23.84
CA GLN A 269 5.34 6.15 -24.69
C GLN A 269 4.96 6.32 -26.17
N HIS A 270 4.06 5.51 -26.70
CA HIS A 270 3.72 5.50 -28.12
C HIS A 270 2.71 6.59 -28.55
N GLY A 271 2.46 7.59 -27.70
CA GLY A 271 1.52 8.69 -28.01
C GLY A 271 0.07 8.25 -28.23
N GLY A 272 -0.21 6.94 -28.05
CA GLY A 272 -1.43 6.31 -28.49
C GLY A 272 -2.60 6.40 -27.49
N HIS A 273 -2.35 6.54 -26.21
CA HIS A 273 -3.44 6.52 -25.23
C HIS A 273 -3.22 7.51 -24.10
N PRO A 274 -3.76 8.75 -24.23
CA PRO A 274 -3.68 9.77 -23.18
C PRO A 274 -4.33 9.36 -21.85
N HIS A 275 -4.94 8.18 -21.81
CA HIS A 275 -5.69 7.63 -20.68
C HIS A 275 -5.24 6.21 -20.27
N ALA A 276 -4.01 5.83 -20.58
CA ALA A 276 -3.50 4.48 -20.31
C ALA A 276 -3.71 4.05 -18.85
N SER A 277 -3.47 4.96 -17.88
CA SER A 277 -3.65 4.68 -16.46
C SER A 277 -5.12 4.42 -16.10
N ALA A 278 -6.04 5.20 -16.66
CA ALA A 278 -7.48 5.02 -16.41
C ALA A 278 -8.01 3.75 -17.08
N THR A 279 -7.54 3.42 -18.29
CA THR A 279 -7.86 2.15 -18.97
C THR A 279 -7.34 0.95 -18.19
N ALA A 280 -6.12 1.05 -17.64
CA ALA A 280 -5.55 0.01 -16.78
C ALA A 280 -6.40 -0.21 -15.53
N LEU A 281 -6.82 0.88 -14.86
CA LEU A 281 -7.72 0.82 -13.70
C LEU A 281 -9.05 0.16 -14.04
N TRP A 282 -9.64 0.54 -15.16
CA TRP A 282 -10.92 -0.03 -15.61
C TRP A 282 -10.82 -1.53 -15.89
N LEU A 283 -9.85 -1.96 -16.70
CA LEU A 283 -9.61 -3.37 -17.00
C LEU A 283 -9.34 -4.19 -15.74
N ALA A 284 -8.46 -3.69 -14.88
CA ALA A 284 -8.14 -4.36 -13.62
C ALA A 284 -9.36 -4.42 -12.68
N GLY A 285 -10.16 -3.36 -12.66
CA GLY A 285 -11.43 -3.32 -11.92
C GLY A 285 -12.41 -4.38 -12.38
N LEU A 286 -12.59 -4.55 -13.69
CA LEU A 286 -13.45 -5.59 -14.26
C LEU A 286 -12.90 -7.00 -13.98
N ILE A 287 -11.66 -7.27 -14.33
CA ILE A 287 -11.05 -8.60 -14.17
C ILE A 287 -11.01 -8.99 -12.69
N GLY A 288 -10.57 -8.10 -11.83
CA GLY A 288 -10.52 -8.33 -10.39
C GLY A 288 -11.90 -8.45 -9.77
N GLY A 289 -12.87 -7.61 -10.21
CA GLY A 289 -14.26 -7.66 -9.75
C GLY A 289 -14.91 -9.00 -10.09
N ILE A 290 -14.77 -9.48 -11.33
CA ILE A 290 -15.26 -10.80 -11.75
C ILE A 290 -14.58 -11.92 -10.94
N ALA A 291 -13.25 -11.87 -10.75
CA ALA A 291 -12.52 -12.85 -9.96
C ALA A 291 -13.00 -12.87 -8.50
N LEU A 292 -13.24 -11.69 -7.88
CA LEU A 292 -13.73 -11.59 -6.50
C LEU A 292 -15.18 -12.07 -6.36
N VAL A 293 -16.05 -11.80 -7.33
CA VAL A 293 -17.41 -12.38 -7.40
C VAL A 293 -17.35 -13.90 -7.51
N ALA A 294 -16.49 -14.43 -8.37
CA ALA A 294 -16.28 -15.86 -8.51
C ALA A 294 -15.73 -16.49 -7.22
N CYS A 295 -14.82 -15.83 -6.50
CA CYS A 295 -14.37 -16.27 -5.16
C CYS A 295 -15.53 -16.40 -4.18
N ALA A 296 -16.51 -15.47 -4.23
CA ALA A 296 -17.65 -15.46 -3.30
C ALA A 296 -18.54 -16.71 -3.42
N THR A 297 -18.55 -17.38 -4.58
CA THR A 297 -19.27 -18.65 -4.76
C THR A 297 -18.61 -19.84 -4.05
N ALA A 298 -17.44 -19.64 -3.41
CA ALA A 298 -16.62 -20.67 -2.77
C ALA A 298 -16.35 -21.87 -3.71
N PRO A 299 -15.70 -21.66 -4.85
CA PRO A 299 -15.45 -22.70 -5.83
C PRO A 299 -14.44 -23.73 -5.31
N PRO A 300 -14.26 -24.88 -6.00
CA PRO A 300 -13.24 -25.86 -5.63
C PRO A 300 -11.85 -25.24 -5.49
N LEU A 301 -11.02 -25.77 -4.58
CA LEU A 301 -9.73 -25.22 -4.20
C LEU A 301 -8.83 -24.86 -5.40
N PRO A 302 -8.66 -25.70 -6.47
CA PRO A 302 -7.81 -25.34 -7.59
C PRO A 302 -8.26 -24.04 -8.30
N LEU A 303 -9.57 -23.88 -8.49
CA LEU A 303 -10.13 -22.67 -9.09
C LEU A 303 -10.00 -21.47 -8.15
N LEU A 304 -10.23 -21.66 -6.86
CA LEU A 304 -10.04 -20.60 -5.86
C LEU A 304 -8.60 -20.09 -5.82
N ILE A 305 -7.60 -20.96 -5.94
CA ILE A 305 -6.17 -20.61 -6.05
C ILE A 305 -5.94 -19.68 -7.25
N VAL A 306 -6.45 -20.07 -8.44
CA VAL A 306 -6.31 -19.26 -9.66
C VAL A 306 -6.97 -17.89 -9.48
N LEU A 307 -8.20 -17.85 -8.94
CA LEU A 307 -8.94 -16.61 -8.71
C LEU A 307 -8.24 -15.68 -7.72
N GLN A 308 -7.62 -16.21 -6.67
CA GLN A 308 -6.82 -15.44 -5.71
C GLN A 308 -5.61 -14.80 -6.39
N ILE A 309 -4.90 -15.55 -7.24
CA ILE A 309 -3.74 -15.04 -8.01
C ILE A 309 -4.20 -13.94 -8.97
N VAL A 310 -5.32 -14.15 -9.68
CA VAL A 310 -5.88 -13.15 -10.61
C VAL A 310 -6.33 -11.89 -9.85
N ALA A 311 -7.04 -12.03 -8.74
CA ALA A 311 -7.47 -10.89 -7.92
C ALA A 311 -6.27 -10.09 -7.37
N GLY A 312 -5.23 -10.80 -6.90
CA GLY A 312 -3.98 -10.15 -6.46
C GLY A 312 -3.26 -9.44 -7.59
N GLY A 313 -3.19 -10.06 -8.78
CA GLY A 313 -2.62 -9.45 -9.98
C GLY A 313 -3.40 -8.19 -10.43
N ALA A 314 -4.72 -8.25 -10.40
CA ALA A 314 -5.57 -7.10 -10.67
C ALA A 314 -5.32 -5.96 -9.64
N TRP A 315 -5.17 -6.30 -8.36
CA TRP A 315 -4.82 -5.32 -7.33
C TRP A 315 -3.45 -4.65 -7.58
N ALA A 316 -2.45 -5.39 -8.07
CA ALA A 316 -1.18 -4.83 -8.48
C ALA A 316 -1.32 -3.78 -9.59
N VAL A 317 -2.14 -4.08 -10.60
CA VAL A 317 -2.44 -3.15 -11.70
C VAL A 317 -3.18 -1.92 -11.18
N VAL A 318 -4.20 -2.10 -10.34
CA VAL A 318 -4.94 -0.98 -9.71
C VAL A 318 -3.99 -0.08 -8.94
N PHE A 319 -3.13 -0.65 -8.08
CA PHE A 319 -2.21 0.14 -7.27
C PHE A 319 -1.23 0.95 -8.14
N LEU A 320 -0.60 0.28 -9.10
CA LEU A 320 0.36 0.92 -10.02
C LEU A 320 -0.30 2.02 -10.87
N ALA A 321 -1.47 1.73 -11.44
CA ALA A 321 -2.19 2.65 -12.30
C ALA A 321 -2.78 3.84 -11.53
N ALA A 322 -3.21 3.64 -10.28
CA ALA A 322 -3.66 4.72 -9.40
C ALA A 322 -2.53 5.72 -9.11
N LEU A 323 -1.32 5.22 -8.80
CA LEU A 323 -0.14 6.09 -8.59
C LEU A 323 0.27 6.80 -9.88
N ALA A 324 0.22 6.12 -11.03
CA ALA A 324 0.50 6.73 -12.32
C ALA A 324 -0.52 7.84 -12.66
N ALA A 325 -1.81 7.59 -12.46
CA ALA A 325 -2.87 8.58 -12.66
C ALA A 325 -2.72 9.78 -11.70
N ALA A 326 -2.35 9.53 -10.43
CA ALA A 326 -2.05 10.58 -9.46
C ALA A 326 -0.89 11.48 -9.93
N ALA A 327 0.19 10.88 -10.42
CA ALA A 327 1.32 11.62 -10.99
C ALA A 327 0.92 12.42 -12.24
N GLU A 328 0.06 11.85 -13.11
CA GLU A 328 -0.48 12.53 -14.30
C GLU A 328 -1.33 13.74 -13.92
N LEU A 329 -2.21 13.62 -12.93
CA LEU A 329 -3.02 14.74 -12.41
C LEU A 329 -2.15 15.84 -11.79
N GLY A 330 -1.02 15.44 -11.21
CA GLY A 330 -0.10 16.34 -10.53
C GLY A 330 0.96 17.01 -11.40
N ARG A 331 1.01 16.76 -12.72
CA ARG A 331 2.07 17.27 -13.63
C ARG A 331 2.30 18.78 -13.59
N SER A 332 1.33 19.55 -13.10
CA SER A 332 1.46 21.00 -12.88
C SER A 332 2.24 21.39 -11.59
N GLY A 333 3.04 20.49 -11.01
CA GLY A 333 3.81 20.72 -9.79
C GLY A 333 3.09 20.31 -8.51
N ARG A 334 2.00 19.53 -8.61
CA ARG A 334 1.21 18.98 -7.49
C ARG A 334 1.27 17.45 -7.41
N GLU A 335 2.34 16.85 -7.90
CA GLU A 335 2.50 15.38 -7.94
C GLU A 335 2.50 14.77 -6.55
N GLY A 336 3.17 15.41 -5.60
CA GLY A 336 3.23 14.95 -4.21
C GLY A 336 1.86 14.93 -3.55
N GLY A 337 1.07 15.99 -3.72
CA GLY A 337 -0.27 16.09 -3.16
C GLY A 337 -1.22 15.00 -3.70
N TRP A 338 -1.18 14.70 -5.00
CA TRP A 338 -2.01 13.66 -5.62
C TRP A 338 -1.56 12.24 -5.22
N ILE A 339 -0.27 11.97 -5.17
CA ILE A 339 0.27 10.70 -4.68
C ILE A 339 -0.09 10.53 -3.20
N GLY A 340 0.09 11.58 -2.39
CA GLY A 340 -0.28 11.59 -0.98
C GLY A 340 -1.77 11.32 -0.76
N ALA A 341 -2.64 11.98 -1.54
CA ALA A 341 -4.09 11.74 -1.48
C ALA A 341 -4.46 10.29 -1.84
N THR A 342 -3.79 9.71 -2.84
CA THR A 342 -4.02 8.31 -3.23
C THR A 342 -3.60 7.33 -2.13
N LEU A 343 -2.44 7.54 -1.50
CA LEU A 343 -1.98 6.69 -0.39
C LEU A 343 -2.82 6.91 0.88
N ALA A 344 -3.24 8.15 1.15
CA ALA A 344 -4.18 8.46 2.23
C ALA A 344 -5.50 7.68 2.04
N LEU A 345 -6.00 7.61 0.81
CA LEU A 345 -7.20 6.83 0.49
C LEU A 345 -7.02 5.33 0.78
N PHE A 346 -5.83 4.76 0.51
CA PHE A 346 -5.52 3.37 0.87
C PHE A 346 -5.47 3.14 2.38
N ALA A 347 -4.93 4.10 3.13
CA ALA A 347 -4.94 4.06 4.59
C ALA A 347 -6.37 4.17 5.14
N LEU A 348 -7.20 5.08 4.60
CA LEU A 348 -8.61 5.22 4.96
C LEU A 348 -9.42 3.97 4.62
N ALA A 349 -9.13 3.29 3.50
CA ALA A 349 -9.74 2.01 3.17
C ALA A 349 -9.40 0.92 4.21
N THR A 350 -8.17 0.92 4.72
CA THR A 350 -7.75 0.01 5.80
C THR A 350 -8.47 0.35 7.12
N ALA A 351 -8.57 1.63 7.50
CA ALA A 351 -9.34 2.07 8.66
C ALA A 351 -10.82 1.66 8.54
N GLY A 352 -11.42 1.94 7.38
CA GLY A 352 -12.82 1.59 7.09
C GLY A 352 -13.09 0.08 7.21
N ARG A 353 -12.14 -0.77 6.76
CA ARG A 353 -12.22 -2.22 6.96
C ARG A 353 -12.22 -2.59 8.45
N ILE A 354 -11.38 -1.96 9.27
CA ILE A 354 -11.32 -2.25 10.73
C ILE A 354 -12.65 -1.84 11.37
N VAL A 355 -13.16 -0.66 11.05
CA VAL A 355 -14.48 -0.19 11.52
C VAL A 355 -15.58 -1.15 11.09
N LEU A 356 -15.58 -1.60 9.83
CA LEU A 356 -16.56 -2.57 9.33
C LEU A 356 -16.54 -3.86 10.15
N VAL A 357 -15.35 -4.40 10.43
CA VAL A 357 -15.21 -5.62 11.26
C VAL A 357 -15.71 -5.40 12.69
N LEU A 358 -15.47 -4.22 13.29
CA LEU A 358 -15.99 -3.87 14.61
C LEU A 358 -17.53 -3.79 14.66
N LEU A 359 -18.14 -3.28 13.60
CA LEU A 359 -19.61 -3.13 13.52
C LEU A 359 -20.32 -4.46 13.22
N LEU A 360 -19.60 -5.46 12.72
CA LEU A 360 -20.16 -6.76 12.36
C LEU A 360 -20.08 -7.73 13.55
N SER A 361 -21.14 -7.76 14.34
CA SER A 361 -21.31 -8.77 15.41
C SER A 361 -21.37 -10.18 14.82
N PRO A 362 -20.92 -11.21 15.56
CA PRO A 362 -21.15 -12.61 15.21
C PRO A 362 -22.66 -12.89 15.00
N GLY A 363 -23.01 -13.45 13.84
CA GLY A 363 -24.41 -13.72 13.48
C GLY A 363 -25.10 -12.64 12.66
N ASN A 364 -24.45 -11.51 12.37
CA ASN A 364 -25.02 -10.49 11.49
C ASN A 364 -25.10 -11.03 10.04
N ILE A 365 -26.27 -10.86 9.41
CA ILE A 365 -26.54 -11.24 8.00
C ILE A 365 -25.50 -10.62 7.06
N ILE A 366 -25.09 -9.37 7.33
CA ILE A 366 -24.08 -8.65 6.54
C ILE A 366 -22.72 -9.36 6.58
N ALA A 367 -22.38 -10.04 7.68
CA ALA A 367 -21.14 -10.79 7.81
C ALA A 367 -21.06 -11.96 6.78
N GLY A 368 -22.19 -12.57 6.43
CA GLY A 368 -22.29 -13.58 5.38
C GLY A 368 -22.14 -13.01 3.96
N GLN A 369 -22.49 -11.75 3.75
CA GLN A 369 -22.45 -11.08 2.46
C GLN A 369 -21.12 -10.37 2.14
N LEU A 370 -20.18 -10.33 3.08
CA LEU A 370 -18.89 -9.66 2.88
C LEU A 370 -18.09 -10.22 1.70
N SER A 371 -18.24 -11.50 1.39
CA SER A 371 -17.57 -12.13 0.24
C SER A 371 -18.02 -11.51 -1.09
N TRP A 372 -19.31 -11.25 -1.23
CA TRP A 372 -19.89 -10.62 -2.43
C TRP A 372 -19.59 -9.13 -2.51
N LEU A 373 -19.58 -8.44 -1.37
CA LEU A 373 -19.35 -7.01 -1.30
C LEU A 373 -18.05 -6.60 -1.98
N THR A 374 -16.99 -7.39 -1.85
CA THR A 374 -15.67 -7.07 -2.44
C THR A 374 -15.71 -6.99 -3.96
N GLY A 375 -16.34 -7.97 -4.60
CA GLY A 375 -16.51 -7.99 -6.06
C GLY A 375 -17.46 -6.88 -6.55
N VAL A 376 -18.55 -6.65 -5.81
CA VAL A 376 -19.51 -5.56 -6.13
C VAL A 376 -18.81 -4.19 -6.08
N LEU A 377 -18.01 -3.91 -5.04
CA LEU A 377 -17.25 -2.66 -4.93
C LEU A 377 -16.30 -2.45 -6.12
N TRP A 378 -15.64 -3.51 -6.58
CA TRP A 378 -14.74 -3.44 -7.73
C TRP A 378 -15.51 -3.22 -9.04
N LEU A 379 -16.62 -3.89 -9.26
CA LEU A 379 -17.46 -3.66 -10.44
C LEU A 379 -18.07 -2.27 -10.44
N LEU A 380 -18.49 -1.74 -9.28
CA LEU A 380 -18.93 -0.36 -9.15
C LEU A 380 -17.82 0.65 -9.45
N GLY A 381 -16.60 0.40 -8.98
CA GLY A 381 -15.44 1.22 -9.33
C GLY A 381 -15.16 1.25 -10.84
N ALA A 382 -15.27 0.10 -11.51
CA ALA A 382 -15.15 0.02 -12.96
C ALA A 382 -16.31 0.76 -13.67
N ALA A 383 -17.55 0.66 -13.17
CA ALA A 383 -18.71 1.39 -13.71
C ALA A 383 -18.54 2.91 -13.56
N VAL A 384 -18.03 3.40 -12.44
CA VAL A 384 -17.70 4.83 -12.24
C VAL A 384 -16.71 5.31 -13.31
N LEU A 385 -15.68 4.52 -13.64
CA LEU A 385 -14.73 4.85 -14.69
C LEU A 385 -15.37 4.83 -16.08
N THR A 386 -16.30 3.90 -16.36
CA THR A 386 -17.06 3.87 -17.64
C THR A 386 -17.85 5.16 -17.86
N LEU A 387 -18.53 5.65 -16.83
CA LEU A 387 -19.30 6.90 -16.90
C LEU A 387 -18.41 8.12 -17.18
N LEU A 388 -17.15 8.10 -16.78
CA LEU A 388 -16.17 9.12 -17.15
C LEU A 388 -15.83 9.10 -18.63
N TYR A 389 -15.72 7.90 -19.23
CA TYR A 389 -15.41 7.78 -20.66
C TYR A 389 -16.56 8.20 -21.55
N SER A 390 -17.82 7.85 -21.20
CA SER A 390 -18.98 8.21 -22.00
C SER A 390 -19.21 9.73 -22.10
N ARG A 391 -19.16 10.44 -20.97
CA ARG A 391 -19.32 11.91 -20.93
C ARG A 391 -18.27 12.70 -21.71
N ARG A 392 -17.14 12.08 -22.01
CA ARG A 392 -16.01 12.73 -22.70
C ARG A 392 -16.11 12.60 -24.20
N ASN A 393 -16.82 11.61 -24.72
CA ASN A 393 -17.06 11.42 -26.15
C ASN A 393 -18.23 12.27 -26.66
N GLU A 394 -19.02 12.87 -25.75
CA GLU A 394 -20.17 13.71 -26.05
C GLU A 394 -19.82 15.22 -26.05
N GLY A 395 -18.63 15.63 -25.64
CA GLY A 395 -18.17 17.03 -25.62
C GLY A 395 -16.85 17.24 -26.34
#